data_d3a8b1e47a5e43645e93125212754744
#
_entry.id   d3a8b1e47a5e43645e93125212754744
#
_cell.length_a   1.000
_cell.length_b   1.000
_cell.length_c   1.000
_cell.angle_alpha   90.00
_cell.angle_beta   90.00
_cell.angle_gamma   90.00
#
_symmetry.space_group_name_H-M   'P 1'
#
loop_
_entity.id
_entity.type
_entity.pdbx_description
1 polymer ?
#
loop_
_entity_poly.entity_id
_entity_poly.type
_entity_poly.pdbx_seq_one_letter_code
_entity_poly.pdbx_strand_id
1 'polypeptide(L)'
;KTDNERIWMLNPRLLVKGDIIVQARLMSKYDTLLKRPLSNLIITDDEGNDPVFLPIEYPTPESLGNVKSDFFRVFDSFFETVSGLGGKESEVLYFLVCAMQASNNTYIGPMKEIAVNVNCSKATVQRAMDTLADKGFAAMELDCVWRINPSMVIKGNRRKEKVLTDAFLVVQKEYDEKRKSRKNGK
;
A
#
# COMPACT_ATOMS: atom_id res chain seq x y z
N LYS A 1 10.46 -35.92 14.78
CA LYS A 1 11.12 -34.63 14.45
C LYS A 1 10.08 -33.80 13.75
N THR A 2 9.39 -32.98 14.50
CA THR A 2 8.48 -31.97 13.97
C THR A 2 9.34 -30.81 13.51
N ASP A 3 9.40 -30.57 12.21
CA ASP A 3 9.95 -29.34 11.65
C ASP A 3 9.16 -28.18 12.20
N ASN A 4 9.78 -27.39 13.09
CA ASN A 4 9.22 -26.13 13.56
C ASN A 4 9.18 -25.16 12.37
N GLU A 5 8.14 -25.25 11.56
CA GLU A 5 7.83 -24.22 10.58
C GLU A 5 7.55 -22.92 11.33
N ARG A 6 8.46 -21.97 11.18
CA ARG A 6 8.26 -20.62 11.73
C ARG A 6 7.15 -19.96 10.94
N ILE A 7 5.98 -19.84 11.55
CA ILE A 7 4.86 -19.14 10.94
C ILE A 7 5.03 -17.65 11.18
N TRP A 8 5.19 -16.89 10.10
CA TRP A 8 5.24 -15.43 10.14
C TRP A 8 3.87 -14.86 9.79
N MET A 9 3.36 -13.96 10.63
CA MET A 9 2.17 -13.21 10.34
C MET A 9 2.54 -11.81 9.92
N LEU A 10 2.20 -11.43 8.68
CA LEU A 10 2.32 -10.06 8.21
C LEU A 10 1.33 -9.16 8.93
N ASN A 11 1.74 -7.91 9.19
CA ASN A 11 0.85 -6.93 9.80
C ASN A 11 -0.34 -6.65 8.88
N PRO A 12 -1.57 -7.02 9.25
CA PRO A 12 -2.73 -6.85 8.38
C PRO A 12 -3.19 -5.40 8.24
N ARG A 13 -2.61 -4.46 9.00
CA ARG A 13 -2.80 -3.03 8.79
C ARG A 13 -2.02 -2.51 7.59
N LEU A 14 -0.93 -3.20 7.23
CA LEU A 14 -0.07 -2.83 6.10
C LEU A 14 -0.44 -3.62 4.85
N LEU A 15 -0.73 -4.91 4.99
CA LEU A 15 -0.97 -5.78 3.87
C LEU A 15 -1.98 -6.86 4.22
N VAL A 16 -3.09 -6.94 3.47
CA VAL A 16 -4.07 -8.01 3.58
C VAL A 16 -4.64 -8.37 2.22
N LYS A 17 -4.83 -9.68 1.99
CA LYS A 17 -5.57 -10.20 0.84
C LYS A 17 -6.94 -10.65 1.32
N GLY A 18 -8.00 -9.92 0.90
CA GLY A 18 -9.38 -10.24 1.30
C GLY A 18 -10.26 -9.00 1.46
N ASP A 19 -11.46 -9.23 1.98
CA ASP A 19 -12.42 -8.18 2.29
C ASP A 19 -12.19 -7.58 3.70
N ILE A 20 -13.02 -6.60 4.07
CA ILE A 20 -12.93 -5.91 5.35
C ILE A 20 -13.10 -6.85 6.56
N ILE A 21 -13.89 -7.91 6.41
CA ILE A 21 -14.14 -8.87 7.49
C ILE A 21 -12.88 -9.71 7.71
N VAL A 22 -12.25 -10.17 6.63
CA VAL A 22 -10.98 -10.89 6.67
C VAL A 22 -9.89 -10.01 7.29
N GLN A 23 -9.80 -8.75 6.87
CA GLN A 23 -8.85 -7.80 7.43
C GLN A 23 -9.05 -7.62 8.93
N ALA A 24 -10.27 -7.39 9.38
CA ALA A 24 -10.57 -7.19 10.81
C ALA A 24 -10.22 -8.42 11.65
N ARG A 25 -10.52 -9.62 11.17
CA ARG A 25 -10.14 -10.88 11.82
C ARG A 25 -8.62 -11.03 11.95
N LEU A 26 -7.89 -10.73 10.86
CA LEU A 26 -6.43 -10.78 10.87
C LEU A 26 -5.81 -9.72 11.76
N MET A 27 -6.38 -8.50 11.82
CA MET A 27 -5.95 -7.45 12.73
C MET A 27 -6.13 -7.86 14.19
N SER A 28 -7.30 -8.39 14.55
CA SER A 28 -7.57 -8.88 15.91
C SER A 28 -6.59 -9.98 16.32
N LYS A 29 -6.34 -10.94 15.43
CA LYS A 29 -5.36 -12.01 15.65
C LYS A 29 -3.94 -11.47 15.80
N TYR A 30 -3.53 -10.52 14.96
CA TYR A 30 -2.22 -9.89 15.00
C TYR A 30 -2.02 -9.10 16.29
N ASP A 31 -2.99 -8.27 16.67
CA ASP A 31 -2.94 -7.48 17.93
C ASP A 31 -2.91 -8.39 19.16
N THR A 32 -3.60 -9.52 19.12
CA THR A 32 -3.55 -10.53 20.19
C THR A 32 -2.15 -11.13 20.32
N LEU A 33 -1.50 -11.44 19.19
CA LEU A 33 -0.14 -11.97 19.17
C LEU A 33 0.88 -10.95 19.70
N LEU A 34 0.72 -9.67 19.36
CA LEU A 34 1.60 -8.60 19.83
C LEU A 34 1.47 -8.34 21.33
N LYS A 35 0.28 -8.52 21.90
CA LYS A 35 0.03 -8.33 23.33
C LYS A 35 0.50 -9.49 24.18
N ARG A 36 0.83 -10.64 23.60
CA ARG A 36 1.37 -11.77 24.33
C ARG A 36 2.83 -11.50 24.69
N PRO A 37 3.22 -11.61 25.97
CA PRO A 37 4.64 -11.60 26.32
C PRO A 37 5.33 -12.73 25.56
N LEU A 38 6.51 -12.47 25.02
CA LEU A 38 7.30 -13.45 24.26
C LEU A 38 7.52 -14.77 25.01
N SER A 39 7.53 -14.71 26.34
CA SER A 39 7.59 -15.89 27.21
C SER A 39 6.38 -16.83 27.09
N ASN A 40 5.24 -16.36 26.61
CA ASN A 40 4.03 -17.17 26.43
C ASN A 40 3.86 -17.68 24.97
N LEU A 41 4.76 -17.33 24.06
CA LEU A 41 4.71 -17.73 22.66
C LEU A 41 5.40 -19.07 22.39
N ILE A 42 6.23 -19.54 23.30
CA ILE A 42 6.92 -20.82 23.20
C ILE A 42 7.05 -21.37 24.60
N ILE A 43 6.17 -22.23 25.00
CA ILE A 43 6.55 -23.23 25.98
C ILE A 43 5.89 -24.54 25.54
N THR A 44 6.54 -25.24 24.69
CA THR A 44 6.63 -26.68 24.92
C THR A 44 7.57 -26.80 26.10
N ASP A 45 7.04 -27.16 27.25
CA ASP A 45 7.91 -27.68 28.31
C ASP A 45 8.62 -28.91 27.75
N ASP A 46 9.76 -29.28 28.34
CA ASP A 46 10.53 -30.47 27.93
C ASP A 46 9.73 -31.78 28.11
N GLU A 47 8.50 -31.71 28.60
CA GLU A 47 7.56 -32.79 28.84
C GLU A 47 6.54 -33.02 27.71
N GLY A 48 6.56 -32.18 26.66
CA GLY A 48 5.76 -32.40 25.44
C GLY A 48 4.27 -32.08 25.57
N ASN A 49 3.88 -31.26 26.55
CA ASN A 49 2.51 -30.80 26.64
C ASN A 49 2.18 -29.82 25.51
N ASP A 50 1.09 -30.09 24.81
CA ASP A 50 0.60 -29.22 23.75
C ASP A 50 0.33 -27.80 24.26
N PRO A 51 0.75 -26.76 23.52
CA PRO A 51 0.49 -25.39 23.92
C PRO A 51 -1.02 -25.14 24.02
N VAL A 52 -1.47 -24.64 25.16
CA VAL A 52 -2.87 -24.24 25.36
C VAL A 52 -3.14 -23.03 24.50
N PHE A 53 -3.81 -23.24 23.36
CA PHE A 53 -4.34 -22.15 22.55
C PHE A 53 -5.59 -21.59 23.22
N LEU A 54 -5.49 -20.39 23.79
CA LEU A 54 -6.69 -19.67 24.22
C LEU A 54 -7.55 -19.40 22.96
N PRO A 55 -8.87 -19.64 23.04
CA PRO A 55 -9.76 -19.34 21.93
C PRO A 55 -9.64 -17.84 21.58
N ILE A 56 -9.31 -17.56 20.33
CA ILE A 56 -9.29 -16.19 19.83
C ILE A 56 -10.70 -15.84 19.43
N GLU A 57 -11.32 -14.92 20.17
CA GLU A 57 -12.59 -14.34 19.76
C GLU A 57 -12.35 -13.46 18.53
N TYR A 58 -12.96 -13.86 17.42
CA TYR A 58 -12.95 -13.04 16.21
C TYR A 58 -14.02 -11.95 16.32
N PRO A 59 -13.73 -10.71 15.89
CA PRO A 59 -14.73 -9.67 15.87
C PRO A 59 -15.89 -10.08 14.96
N THR A 60 -17.11 -9.91 15.48
CA THR A 60 -18.33 -10.07 14.67
C THR A 60 -18.49 -8.85 13.75
N PRO A 61 -19.28 -8.95 12.66
CA PRO A 61 -19.59 -7.81 11.81
C PRO A 61 -20.14 -6.60 12.59
N GLU A 62 -20.91 -6.85 13.65
CA GLU A 62 -21.49 -5.82 14.51
C GLU A 62 -20.44 -5.15 15.40
N SER A 63 -19.40 -5.89 15.82
CA SER A 63 -18.31 -5.36 16.65
C SER A 63 -17.32 -4.53 15.87
N LEU A 64 -17.35 -4.57 14.54
CA LEU A 64 -16.41 -3.84 13.68
C LEU A 64 -16.69 -2.34 13.62
N GLY A 65 -17.92 -1.90 13.98
CA GLY A 65 -18.31 -0.49 13.94
C GLY A 65 -17.99 0.17 12.59
N ASN A 66 -17.87 1.48 12.59
CA ASN A 66 -17.32 2.24 11.46
C ASN A 66 -15.78 2.19 11.50
N VAL A 67 -15.17 1.05 11.21
CA VAL A 67 -13.74 0.99 10.98
C VAL A 67 -13.44 1.85 9.76
N LYS A 68 -12.96 3.07 9.99
CA LYS A 68 -12.37 3.88 8.91
C LYS A 68 -11.21 3.05 8.37
N SER A 69 -11.42 2.45 7.22
CA SER A 69 -10.42 1.58 6.61
C SER A 69 -9.32 2.42 5.98
N ASP A 70 -8.28 2.68 6.75
CA ASP A 70 -7.02 3.24 6.23
C ASP A 70 -6.16 2.15 5.59
N PHE A 71 -6.78 1.21 4.87
CA PHE A 71 -6.05 0.17 4.18
C PHE A 71 -5.95 0.44 2.68
N PHE A 72 -4.86 -0.04 2.10
CA PHE A 72 -4.64 -0.07 0.66
C PHE A 72 -4.87 -1.48 0.14
N ARG A 73 -5.46 -1.59 -1.03
CA ARG A 73 -5.41 -2.80 -1.83
C ARG A 73 -4.24 -2.67 -2.80
N VAL A 74 -3.36 -3.65 -2.79
CA VAL A 74 -2.17 -3.71 -3.62
C VAL A 74 -2.32 -4.90 -4.55
N PHE A 75 -2.00 -4.72 -5.83
CA PHE A 75 -2.04 -5.75 -6.86
C PHE A 75 -0.63 -6.22 -7.22
N ASP A 76 -0.53 -7.37 -7.88
CA ASP A 76 0.77 -7.99 -8.20
C ASP A 76 1.68 -7.05 -9.03
N SER A 77 1.11 -6.30 -9.96
CA SER A 77 1.82 -5.29 -10.77
C SER A 77 2.51 -4.17 -9.95
N PHE A 78 2.02 -3.90 -8.74
CA PHE A 78 2.69 -2.97 -7.83
C PHE A 78 4.06 -3.51 -7.37
N PHE A 79 4.12 -4.79 -7.00
CA PHE A 79 5.37 -5.41 -6.54
C PHE A 79 6.41 -5.50 -7.66
N GLU A 80 5.96 -5.78 -8.90
CA GLU A 80 6.83 -5.73 -10.08
C GLU A 80 7.41 -4.32 -10.28
N THR A 81 6.58 -3.29 -10.11
CA THR A 81 7.03 -1.89 -10.20
C THR A 81 8.06 -1.57 -9.13
N VAL A 82 7.77 -1.92 -7.86
CA VAL A 82 8.65 -1.62 -6.71
C VAL A 82 10.00 -2.32 -6.83
N SER A 83 10.03 -3.57 -7.28
CA SER A 83 11.26 -4.36 -7.41
C SER A 83 12.30 -3.73 -8.35
N GLY A 84 11.87 -2.88 -9.27
CA GLY A 84 12.73 -2.18 -10.23
C GLY A 84 13.01 -0.72 -9.88
N LEU A 85 12.77 -0.27 -8.64
CA LEU A 85 13.00 1.11 -8.18
C LEU A 85 14.27 1.22 -7.34
N GLY A 86 14.96 2.36 -7.47
CA GLY A 86 16.03 2.75 -6.55
C GLY A 86 15.48 3.21 -5.19
N GLY A 87 16.38 3.40 -4.20
CA GLY A 87 15.98 3.72 -2.84
C GLY A 87 15.10 4.98 -2.73
N LYS A 88 15.51 6.09 -3.36
CA LYS A 88 14.74 7.35 -3.31
C LYS A 88 13.45 7.30 -4.13
N GLU A 89 13.43 6.55 -5.21
CA GLU A 89 12.21 6.32 -6.01
C GLU A 89 11.17 5.53 -5.21
N SER A 90 11.62 4.51 -4.47
CA SER A 90 10.75 3.73 -3.57
C SER A 90 10.19 4.57 -2.42
N GLU A 91 11.00 5.47 -1.83
CA GLU A 91 10.55 6.38 -0.78
C GLU A 91 9.49 7.36 -1.30
N VAL A 92 9.69 7.92 -2.53
CA VAL A 92 8.70 8.79 -3.18
C VAL A 92 7.41 8.03 -3.47
N LEU A 93 7.50 6.80 -4.01
CA LEU A 93 6.33 5.95 -4.25
C LEU A 93 5.56 5.70 -2.94
N TYR A 94 6.27 5.30 -1.89
CA TYR A 94 5.66 5.06 -0.58
C TYR A 94 4.95 6.30 -0.03
N PHE A 95 5.61 7.47 -0.12
CA PHE A 95 4.99 8.73 0.28
C PHE A 95 3.69 8.99 -0.49
N LEU A 96 3.69 8.84 -1.82
CA LEU A 96 2.50 9.04 -2.66
C LEU A 96 1.36 8.10 -2.27
N VAL A 97 1.65 6.83 -2.02
CA VAL A 97 0.65 5.84 -1.58
C VAL A 97 0.03 6.24 -0.24
N CYS A 98 0.83 6.68 0.71
CA CYS A 98 0.34 7.12 2.02
C CYS A 98 -0.48 8.42 1.95
N ALA A 99 -0.03 9.39 1.14
CA ALA A 99 -0.62 10.72 1.05
C ALA A 99 -1.81 10.82 0.08
N MET A 100 -2.02 9.81 -0.79
CA MET A 100 -3.11 9.86 -1.76
C MET A 100 -4.49 9.85 -1.11
N GLN A 101 -5.41 10.56 -1.74
CA GLN A 101 -6.81 10.64 -1.34
C GLN A 101 -7.57 9.37 -1.71
N ALA A 102 -8.36 8.83 -0.77
CA ALA A 102 -9.16 7.63 -0.99
C ALA A 102 -10.35 7.83 -1.95
N SER A 103 -10.77 9.08 -2.17
CA SER A 103 -11.94 9.39 -3.01
C SER A 103 -11.68 9.18 -4.51
N ASN A 104 -10.49 9.52 -4.97
CA ASN A 104 -10.13 9.60 -6.38
C ASN A 104 -8.75 9.04 -6.73
N ASN A 105 -8.06 8.47 -5.76
CA ASN A 105 -6.72 7.88 -5.92
C ASN A 105 -5.68 8.91 -6.42
N THR A 106 -5.77 10.17 -5.94
CA THR A 106 -4.87 11.26 -6.33
C THR A 106 -4.05 11.76 -5.15
N TYR A 107 -2.82 12.16 -5.43
CA TYR A 107 -2.03 13.01 -4.57
C TYR A 107 -2.14 14.46 -5.06
N ILE A 108 -2.42 15.39 -4.14
CA ILE A 108 -2.50 16.82 -4.41
C ILE A 108 -1.48 17.53 -3.52
N GLY A 109 -0.46 18.07 -4.14
CA GLY A 109 0.60 18.79 -3.43
C GLY A 109 1.81 19.08 -4.32
N PRO A 110 2.59 20.11 -3.96
CA PRO A 110 3.77 20.49 -4.73
C PRO A 110 4.92 19.48 -4.51
N MET A 111 5.78 19.33 -5.51
CA MET A 111 6.99 18.46 -5.39
C MET A 111 7.90 18.86 -4.23
N LYS A 112 7.85 20.12 -3.77
CA LYS A 112 8.61 20.58 -2.61
C LYS A 112 8.18 19.86 -1.34
N GLU A 113 6.88 19.58 -1.19
CA GLU A 113 6.34 18.84 -0.05
C GLU A 113 6.86 17.40 -0.04
N ILE A 114 6.85 16.72 -1.19
CA ILE A 114 7.44 15.38 -1.34
C ILE A 114 8.92 15.43 -0.97
N ALA A 115 9.66 16.42 -1.47
CA ALA A 115 11.10 16.57 -1.23
C ALA A 115 11.43 16.70 0.27
N VAL A 116 10.63 17.46 1.00
CA VAL A 116 10.76 17.62 2.46
C VAL A 116 10.49 16.31 3.18
N ASN A 117 9.38 15.63 2.86
CA ASN A 117 8.97 14.40 3.55
C ASN A 117 9.93 13.21 3.28
N VAL A 118 10.50 13.16 2.07
CA VAL A 118 11.42 12.08 1.65
C VAL A 118 12.89 12.46 1.90
N ASN A 119 13.14 13.64 2.46
CA ASN A 119 14.47 14.17 2.72
C ASN A 119 15.40 14.08 1.50
N CYS A 120 14.99 14.75 0.41
CA CYS A 120 15.77 14.81 -0.82
C CYS A 120 15.57 16.12 -1.60
N SER A 121 16.31 16.32 -2.69
CA SER A 121 16.16 17.51 -3.52
C SER A 121 14.91 17.44 -4.41
N LYS A 122 14.35 18.60 -4.81
CA LYS A 122 13.26 18.68 -5.78
C LYS A 122 13.64 18.01 -7.12
N ALA A 123 14.90 18.10 -7.54
CA ALA A 123 15.39 17.45 -8.76
C ALA A 123 15.37 15.92 -8.63
N THR A 124 15.64 15.39 -7.44
CA THR A 124 15.54 13.95 -7.15
C THR A 124 14.08 13.50 -7.21
N VAL A 125 13.15 14.28 -6.61
CA VAL A 125 11.71 14.00 -6.71
C VAL A 125 11.25 14.00 -8.16
N GLN A 126 11.67 15.01 -8.95
CA GLN A 126 11.29 15.08 -10.37
C GLN A 126 11.71 13.80 -11.12
N ARG A 127 12.97 13.36 -10.94
CA ARG A 127 13.48 12.12 -11.58
C ARG A 127 12.69 10.89 -11.11
N ALA A 128 12.41 10.79 -9.82
CA ALA A 128 11.59 9.71 -9.28
C ALA A 128 10.17 9.71 -9.88
N MET A 129 9.53 10.87 -9.98
CA MET A 129 8.20 11.00 -10.60
C MET A 129 8.23 10.63 -12.09
N ASP A 130 9.29 11.01 -12.82
CA ASP A 130 9.46 10.61 -14.22
C ASP A 130 9.62 9.08 -14.34
N THR A 131 10.41 8.44 -13.48
CA THR A 131 10.54 6.98 -13.42
C THR A 131 9.21 6.29 -13.10
N LEU A 132 8.47 6.81 -12.10
CA LEU A 132 7.17 6.27 -11.72
C LEU A 132 6.12 6.42 -12.84
N ALA A 133 6.18 7.52 -13.59
CA ALA A 133 5.33 7.72 -14.75
C ALA A 133 5.70 6.77 -15.90
N ASP A 134 7.00 6.56 -16.18
CA ASP A 134 7.48 5.62 -17.20
C ASP A 134 7.06 4.17 -16.88
N LYS A 135 6.95 3.83 -15.60
CA LYS A 135 6.42 2.54 -15.12
C LYS A 135 4.88 2.47 -15.06
N GLY A 136 4.18 3.53 -15.46
CA GLY A 136 2.72 3.59 -15.44
C GLY A 136 2.10 3.63 -14.04
N PHE A 137 2.88 3.99 -13.00
CA PHE A 137 2.42 4.07 -11.62
C PHE A 137 1.64 5.36 -11.35
N ALA A 138 2.09 6.48 -11.89
CA ALA A 138 1.47 7.79 -11.67
C ALA A 138 1.44 8.61 -12.97
N ALA A 139 0.42 9.45 -13.13
CA ALA A 139 0.31 10.40 -14.22
C ALA A 139 -0.11 11.77 -13.71
N MET A 140 0.47 12.85 -14.24
CA MET A 140 0.13 14.21 -13.85
C MET A 140 -1.13 14.66 -14.60
N GLU A 141 -2.21 14.91 -13.86
CA GLU A 141 -3.48 15.37 -14.37
C GLU A 141 -3.47 16.90 -14.57
N LEU A 142 -3.09 17.61 -13.53
CA LEU A 142 -2.91 19.07 -13.50
C LEU A 142 -1.60 19.39 -12.78
N ASP A 143 -1.22 20.66 -12.76
CA ASP A 143 -0.08 21.07 -11.94
C ASP A 143 -0.33 20.73 -10.47
N CYS A 144 0.66 20.10 -9.84
CA CYS A 144 0.58 19.60 -8.46
C CYS A 144 -0.51 18.52 -8.19
N VAL A 145 -1.14 17.95 -9.21
CA VAL A 145 -2.13 16.87 -9.08
C VAL A 145 -1.64 15.62 -9.81
N TRP A 146 -1.37 14.58 -9.03
CA TRP A 146 -0.90 13.30 -9.54
C TRP A 146 -1.93 12.20 -9.29
N ARG A 147 -2.38 11.57 -10.34
CA ARG A 147 -3.26 10.41 -10.26
C ARG A 147 -2.42 9.15 -10.17
N ILE A 148 -2.72 8.34 -9.15
CA ILE A 148 -2.03 7.06 -8.91
C ILE A 148 -2.83 5.95 -9.60
N ASN A 149 -2.13 5.00 -10.20
CA ASN A 149 -2.74 3.90 -10.95
C ASN A 149 -3.54 2.96 -10.03
N PRO A 150 -4.89 2.93 -10.16
CA PRO A 150 -5.72 2.09 -9.29
C PRO A 150 -5.57 0.59 -9.56
N SER A 151 -5.02 0.19 -10.73
CA SER A 151 -4.73 -1.20 -11.04
C SER A 151 -3.45 -1.71 -10.35
N MET A 152 -2.67 -0.83 -9.73
CA MET A 152 -1.49 -1.19 -8.94
C MET A 152 -1.76 -1.03 -7.45
N VAL A 153 -2.36 0.09 -7.04
CA VAL A 153 -2.72 0.36 -5.65
C VAL A 153 -3.99 1.21 -5.58
N ILE A 154 -4.93 0.82 -4.72
CA ILE A 154 -6.15 1.59 -4.50
C ILE A 154 -6.40 1.77 -3.01
N LYS A 155 -6.74 2.99 -2.59
CA LYS A 155 -7.17 3.32 -1.24
C LYS A 155 -8.69 3.34 -1.20
N GLY A 156 -9.28 2.42 -0.41
CA GLY A 156 -10.73 2.37 -0.19
C GLY A 156 -11.47 1.27 -0.95
N ASN A 157 -12.72 1.52 -1.37
CA ASN A 157 -13.68 0.51 -1.79
C ASN A 157 -13.47 0.03 -3.25
N ARG A 158 -13.54 -1.31 -3.43
CA ARG A 158 -13.47 -2.01 -4.74
C ARG A 158 -14.50 -1.49 -5.77
N ARG A 159 -15.66 -1.00 -5.32
CA ARG A 159 -16.71 -0.53 -6.24
C ARG A 159 -16.27 0.62 -7.15
N LYS A 160 -15.26 1.39 -6.73
CA LYS A 160 -14.72 2.51 -7.50
C LYS A 160 -13.57 2.13 -8.43
N GLU A 161 -13.02 0.91 -8.30
CA GLU A 161 -11.81 0.49 -8.99
C GLU A 161 -11.91 0.70 -10.51
N LYS A 162 -12.99 0.23 -11.13
CA LYS A 162 -13.19 0.37 -12.58
C LYS A 162 -13.23 1.84 -13.01
N VAL A 163 -14.05 2.65 -12.33
CA VAL A 163 -14.20 4.08 -12.66
C VAL A 163 -12.89 4.83 -12.50
N LEU A 164 -12.14 4.55 -11.44
CA LEU A 164 -10.85 5.17 -11.18
C LEU A 164 -9.80 4.72 -12.20
N THR A 165 -9.82 3.45 -12.61
CA THR A 165 -8.91 2.91 -13.65
C THR A 165 -9.20 3.55 -15.00
N ASP A 166 -10.46 3.65 -15.42
CA ASP A 166 -10.84 4.30 -16.66
C ASP A 166 -10.40 5.78 -16.66
N ALA A 167 -10.60 6.49 -15.56
CA ALA A 167 -10.14 7.86 -15.39
C ALA A 167 -8.61 7.99 -15.43
N PHE A 168 -7.88 7.04 -14.81
CA PHE A 168 -6.42 7.02 -14.85
C PHE A 168 -5.89 6.85 -16.28
N LEU A 169 -6.45 5.92 -17.05
CA LEU A 169 -6.02 5.66 -18.42
C LEU A 169 -6.17 6.88 -19.35
N VAL A 170 -7.23 7.67 -19.17
CA VAL A 170 -7.40 8.93 -19.91
C VAL A 170 -6.29 9.92 -19.55
N VAL A 171 -6.06 10.15 -18.27
CA VAL A 171 -5.01 11.07 -17.79
C VAL A 171 -3.63 10.61 -18.21
N GLN A 172 -3.34 9.31 -18.12
CA GLN A 172 -2.05 8.75 -18.53
C GLN A 172 -1.78 9.02 -20.00
N LYS A 173 -2.76 8.78 -20.87
CA LYS A 173 -2.63 9.03 -22.32
C LYS A 173 -2.31 10.49 -22.61
N GLU A 174 -3.06 11.42 -22.03
CA GLU A 174 -2.82 12.87 -22.20
C GLU A 174 -1.45 13.30 -21.68
N TYR A 175 -1.03 12.76 -20.54
CA TYR A 175 0.26 13.04 -19.96
C TYR A 175 1.42 12.53 -20.84
N ASP A 176 1.30 11.31 -21.36
CA ASP A 176 2.30 10.74 -22.26
C ASP A 176 2.42 11.51 -23.59
N GLU A 177 1.32 11.97 -24.14
CA GLU A 177 1.30 12.83 -25.34
C GLU A 177 2.01 14.16 -25.08
N LYS A 178 1.74 14.82 -23.96
CA LYS A 178 2.42 16.05 -23.52
C LYS A 178 3.93 15.84 -23.31
N ARG A 179 4.33 14.69 -22.75
CA ARG A 179 5.75 14.36 -22.56
C ARG A 179 6.47 14.12 -23.90
N LYS A 180 5.84 13.42 -24.84
CA LYS A 180 6.39 13.20 -26.18
C LYS A 180 6.57 14.52 -26.95
N SER A 181 5.59 15.42 -26.91
CA SER A 181 5.67 16.73 -27.55
C SER A 181 6.82 17.58 -26.98
N ARG A 182 7.06 17.54 -25.67
CA ARG A 182 8.20 18.26 -25.04
C ARG A 182 9.57 17.68 -25.40
N LYS A 183 9.66 16.37 -25.66
CA LYS A 183 10.93 15.72 -26.11
C LYS A 183 11.25 16.02 -27.56
N ASN A 184 10.23 16.14 -28.41
CA ASN A 184 10.39 16.39 -29.86
C ASN A 184 10.56 17.88 -30.21
N GLY A 185 10.30 18.80 -29.30
CA GLY A 185 10.43 20.25 -29.49
C GLY A 185 11.74 20.85 -29.01
N LYS A 186 12.70 20.00 -28.65
CA LYS A 186 14.10 20.35 -28.34
C LYS A 186 15.03 19.85 -29.45
#